data_c53594efa66a21523a86ed5c4a582efd
#
_entry.id   c53594efa66a21523a86ed5c4a582efd
#
_cell.length_a   1.000
_cell.length_b   1.000
_cell.length_c   1.000
_cell.angle_alpha   90.00
_cell.angle_beta   90.00
_cell.angle_gamma   90.00
#
_symmetry.space_group_name_H-M   'P 1'
#
loop_
_entity.id
_entity.type
_entity.pdbx_description
1 polymer ?
#
loop_
_entity_poly.entity_id
_entity_poly.type
_entity_poly.pdbx_seq_one_letter_code
_entity_poly.pdbx_strand_id
1 'polypeptide(L)'
;MEGFSRVLWGLVPLWAGGGNIDGFSEIYASGLTAGTDPSSDEYWGGFRKGDQKFVEIAAISYGLLLAPDKLWEPLSDTAKENLSAYLRLSNNYEVSDNNWRMFPVLVNLALKSLNQPYDQHLIDYGLERLDSFYLGNGWYKDGVTEQRDYYIPFALHFYSLIYAKVCANDDPERCALFKERAEEFAKEYIYWFDSKGRALVYGRSLTYRFAQAAFWSACLYADVDVFSYGIVKGIIVRHFEEWFQNPITDNGGVLTIGYRYPNLHMSESYNSPGSPYWSLKAFILLALPDE
;
A
#
# COMPACT_ATOMS: atom_id res chain seq x y z
N MET A 1 14.66 -1.26 -7.20
CA MET A 1 13.19 -1.21 -7.31
C MET A 1 12.53 -0.81 -5.98
N GLU A 2 12.83 -1.46 -4.83
CA GLU A 2 12.15 -1.20 -3.55
C GLU A 2 12.19 0.28 -3.12
N GLY A 3 13.38 0.91 -3.08
CA GLY A 3 13.50 2.34 -2.72
C GLY A 3 12.83 3.29 -3.70
N PHE A 4 12.62 2.87 -4.95
CA PHE A 4 11.88 3.62 -5.96
C PHE A 4 10.36 3.53 -5.73
N SER A 5 9.83 2.32 -5.60
CA SER A 5 8.38 2.10 -5.59
C SER A 5 7.70 2.44 -4.26
N ARG A 6 8.38 2.20 -3.12
CA ARG A 6 7.74 2.37 -1.81
C ARG A 6 7.45 3.81 -1.43
N VAL A 7 8.19 4.77 -1.98
CA VAL A 7 7.91 6.19 -1.81
C VAL A 7 6.55 6.57 -2.42
N LEU A 8 6.10 5.84 -3.46
CA LEU A 8 4.79 6.08 -4.08
C LEU A 8 3.62 5.94 -3.11
N TRP A 9 3.73 5.13 -2.05
CA TRP A 9 2.66 5.03 -1.06
C TRP A 9 2.30 6.37 -0.40
N GLY A 10 3.24 7.32 -0.33
CA GLY A 10 2.99 8.67 0.21
C GLY A 10 2.93 9.76 -0.87
N LEU A 11 3.74 9.63 -1.91
CA LEU A 11 3.83 10.62 -2.98
C LEU A 11 2.56 10.65 -3.84
N VAL A 12 2.01 9.48 -4.16
CA VAL A 12 0.79 9.35 -4.98
C VAL A 12 -0.43 10.02 -4.32
N PRO A 13 -0.76 9.77 -3.05
CA PRO A 13 -1.87 10.47 -2.43
C PRO A 13 -1.64 11.98 -2.30
N LEU A 14 -0.39 12.44 -2.13
CA LEU A 14 -0.08 13.86 -2.19
C LEU A 14 -0.45 14.45 -3.56
N TRP A 15 -0.07 13.79 -4.65
CA TRP A 15 -0.43 14.22 -6.00
C TRP A 15 -1.94 14.19 -6.24
N ALA A 16 -2.60 13.11 -5.84
CA ALA A 16 -4.05 12.94 -6.00
C ALA A 16 -4.86 14.02 -5.25
N GLY A 17 -4.34 14.51 -4.11
CA GLY A 17 -4.91 15.63 -3.35
C GLY A 17 -4.51 17.01 -3.86
N GLY A 18 -3.77 17.10 -4.98
CA GLY A 18 -3.38 18.38 -5.61
C GLY A 18 -2.03 18.93 -5.14
N GLY A 19 -1.35 18.26 -4.20
CA GLY A 19 0.02 18.61 -3.81
C GLY A 19 1.04 18.26 -4.90
N ASN A 20 2.23 18.83 -4.84
CA ASN A 20 3.32 18.54 -5.77
C ASN A 20 4.69 18.62 -5.09
N ILE A 21 5.65 17.86 -5.62
CA ILE A 21 7.07 18.00 -5.33
C ILE A 21 7.76 18.09 -6.68
N ASP A 22 8.40 19.23 -6.94
CA ASP A 22 9.00 19.53 -8.23
C ASP A 22 10.04 18.48 -8.64
N GLY A 23 10.00 18.07 -9.91
CA GLY A 23 10.92 17.10 -10.52
C GLY A 23 10.60 15.63 -10.21
N PHE A 24 9.70 15.32 -9.26
CA PHE A 24 9.44 13.91 -8.92
C PHE A 24 8.63 13.16 -9.99
N SER A 25 7.69 13.82 -10.66
CA SER A 25 6.95 13.19 -11.76
C SER A 25 7.88 12.75 -12.89
N GLU A 26 8.85 13.61 -13.26
CA GLU A 26 9.85 13.34 -14.28
C GLU A 26 10.79 12.20 -13.88
N ILE A 27 11.23 12.17 -12.61
CA ILE A 27 12.06 11.08 -12.07
C ILE A 27 11.30 9.74 -12.15
N TYR A 28 10.03 9.73 -11.78
CA TYR A 28 9.22 8.52 -11.84
C TYR A 28 8.91 8.09 -13.27
N ALA A 29 8.58 9.01 -14.17
CA ALA A 29 8.38 8.70 -15.59
C ALA A 29 9.65 8.11 -16.22
N SER A 30 10.82 8.70 -15.95
CA SER A 30 12.12 8.18 -16.40
C SER A 30 12.41 6.79 -15.82
N GLY A 31 12.24 6.61 -14.51
CA GLY A 31 12.49 5.33 -13.84
C GLY A 31 11.54 4.21 -14.28
N LEU A 32 10.25 4.52 -14.51
CA LEU A 32 9.30 3.56 -15.07
C LEU A 32 9.70 3.17 -16.50
N THR A 33 10.09 4.15 -17.34
CA THR A 33 10.54 3.89 -18.70
C THR A 33 11.76 2.98 -18.72
N ALA A 34 12.82 3.32 -17.99
CA ALA A 34 14.06 2.53 -17.98
C ALA A 34 13.89 1.16 -17.29
N GLY A 35 13.16 1.12 -16.17
CA GLY A 35 12.99 -0.11 -15.39
C GLY A 35 12.12 -1.17 -16.06
N THR A 36 11.24 -0.80 -16.99
CA THR A 36 10.34 -1.73 -17.69
C THR A 36 10.75 -2.01 -19.13
N ASP A 37 11.76 -1.33 -19.68
CA ASP A 37 12.28 -1.58 -21.00
C ASP A 37 13.29 -2.74 -20.99
N PRO A 38 13.00 -3.88 -21.65
CA PRO A 38 13.91 -5.03 -21.67
C PRO A 38 15.27 -4.75 -22.34
N SER A 39 15.38 -3.67 -23.11
CA SER A 39 16.64 -3.24 -23.77
C SER A 39 17.46 -2.28 -22.93
N SER A 40 16.93 -1.78 -21.81
CA SER A 40 17.61 -0.86 -20.92
C SER A 40 18.58 -1.60 -19.99
N ASP A 41 19.74 -0.99 -19.74
CA ASP A 41 20.70 -1.47 -18.71
C ASP A 41 20.12 -1.39 -17.29
N GLU A 42 19.07 -0.58 -17.09
CA GLU A 42 18.35 -0.44 -15.80
C GLU A 42 17.10 -1.31 -15.70
N TYR A 43 16.89 -2.23 -16.64
CA TYR A 43 15.74 -3.14 -16.63
C TYR A 43 15.65 -3.92 -15.32
N TRP A 44 14.48 -3.91 -14.70
CA TRP A 44 14.25 -4.57 -13.40
C TRP A 44 14.28 -6.11 -13.47
N GLY A 45 14.38 -6.69 -14.68
CA GLY A 45 14.39 -8.13 -14.89
C GLY A 45 13.02 -8.79 -14.70
N GLY A 46 12.91 -10.04 -15.12
CA GLY A 46 11.67 -10.82 -14.99
C GLY A 46 11.35 -11.20 -13.55
N PHE A 47 10.21 -11.87 -13.37
CA PHE A 47 9.72 -12.35 -12.07
C PHE A 47 10.14 -13.80 -11.80
N ARG A 48 10.10 -14.19 -10.53
CA ARG A 48 10.20 -15.56 -10.05
C ARG A 48 9.20 -15.80 -8.92
N LYS A 49 8.93 -17.06 -8.58
CA LYS A 49 8.04 -17.39 -7.46
C LYS A 49 8.59 -16.79 -6.15
N GLY A 50 7.73 -16.09 -5.42
CA GLY A 50 8.09 -15.43 -4.15
C GLY A 50 9.00 -14.21 -4.31
N ASP A 51 9.05 -13.60 -5.49
CA ASP A 51 9.85 -12.42 -5.76
C ASP A 51 9.33 -11.20 -4.98
N GLN A 52 10.23 -10.47 -4.34
CA GLN A 52 9.91 -9.21 -3.64
C GLN A 52 9.29 -8.16 -4.60
N LYS A 53 9.57 -8.24 -5.89
CA LYS A 53 9.01 -7.33 -6.91
C LYS A 53 7.48 -7.30 -6.95
N PHE A 54 6.80 -8.36 -6.50
CA PHE A 54 5.33 -8.33 -6.38
C PHE A 54 4.84 -7.23 -5.41
N VAL A 55 5.54 -7.03 -4.31
CA VAL A 55 5.24 -5.96 -3.36
C VAL A 55 5.44 -4.60 -4.00
N GLU A 56 6.48 -4.49 -4.84
CA GLU A 56 6.91 -3.23 -5.45
C GLU A 56 5.99 -2.82 -6.60
N ILE A 57 5.57 -3.75 -7.45
CA ILE A 57 4.60 -3.43 -8.50
C ILE A 57 3.21 -3.10 -7.95
N ALA A 58 2.87 -3.57 -6.74
CA ALA A 58 1.64 -3.16 -6.08
C ALA A 58 1.62 -1.66 -5.76
N ALA A 59 2.76 -1.09 -5.33
CA ALA A 59 2.91 0.35 -5.11
C ALA A 59 2.83 1.14 -6.43
N ILE A 60 3.45 0.63 -7.50
CA ILE A 60 3.34 1.23 -8.84
C ILE A 60 1.89 1.19 -9.33
N SER A 61 1.22 0.04 -9.20
CA SER A 61 -0.19 -0.12 -9.59
C SER A 61 -1.13 0.79 -8.81
N TYR A 62 -0.90 0.93 -7.50
CA TYR A 62 -1.59 1.92 -6.67
C TYR A 62 -1.41 3.34 -7.23
N GLY A 63 -0.19 3.68 -7.63
CA GLY A 63 0.10 4.98 -8.25
C GLY A 63 -0.64 5.19 -9.56
N LEU A 64 -0.69 4.17 -10.41
CA LEU A 64 -1.41 4.21 -11.68
C LEU A 64 -2.94 4.34 -11.50
N LEU A 65 -3.47 3.83 -10.39
CA LEU A 65 -4.90 3.96 -10.05
C LEU A 65 -5.27 5.38 -9.57
N LEU A 66 -4.41 6.02 -8.76
CA LEU A 66 -4.76 7.26 -8.08
C LEU A 66 -4.20 8.51 -8.76
N ALA A 67 -3.05 8.41 -9.44
CA ALA A 67 -2.38 9.53 -10.09
C ALA A 67 -1.86 9.15 -11.51
N PRO A 68 -2.74 8.69 -12.42
CA PRO A 68 -2.33 8.34 -13.78
C PRO A 68 -1.77 9.53 -14.54
N ASP A 69 -2.22 10.74 -14.24
CA ASP A 69 -1.71 12.00 -14.82
C ASP A 69 -0.23 12.25 -14.51
N LYS A 70 0.31 11.67 -13.45
CA LYS A 70 1.72 11.78 -13.04
C LYS A 70 2.60 10.61 -13.47
N LEU A 71 2.03 9.41 -13.57
CA LEU A 71 2.79 8.17 -13.75
C LEU A 71 2.55 7.47 -15.09
N TRP A 72 1.41 7.72 -15.74
CA TRP A 72 1.06 7.10 -17.01
C TRP A 72 1.03 8.09 -18.15
N GLU A 73 0.30 9.19 -18.02
CA GLU A 73 0.14 10.16 -19.10
C GLU A 73 1.46 10.73 -19.63
N PRO A 74 2.49 11.00 -18.80
CA PRO A 74 3.77 11.53 -19.29
C PRO A 74 4.60 10.52 -20.08
N LEU A 75 4.27 9.22 -20.04
CA LEU A 75 5.04 8.19 -20.72
C LEU A 75 4.78 8.21 -22.24
N SER A 76 5.84 7.90 -23.04
CA SER A 76 5.68 7.61 -24.46
C SER A 76 4.85 6.34 -24.68
N ASP A 77 4.30 6.16 -25.87
CA ASP A 77 3.52 4.96 -26.22
C ASP A 77 4.32 3.68 -26.00
N THR A 78 5.60 3.67 -26.41
CA THR A 78 6.50 2.53 -26.16
C THR A 78 6.71 2.26 -24.66
N ALA A 79 6.88 3.30 -23.85
CA ALA A 79 7.03 3.14 -22.40
C ALA A 79 5.73 2.65 -21.74
N LYS A 80 4.57 3.09 -22.23
CA LYS A 80 3.25 2.56 -21.80
C LYS A 80 3.09 1.09 -22.13
N GLU A 81 3.47 0.68 -23.34
CA GLU A 81 3.47 -0.73 -23.76
C GLU A 81 4.40 -1.58 -22.88
N ASN A 82 5.63 -1.12 -22.65
CA ASN A 82 6.61 -1.81 -21.80
C ASN A 82 6.12 -1.94 -20.37
N LEU A 83 5.61 -0.88 -19.76
CA LEU A 83 5.07 -0.90 -18.39
C LEU A 83 3.86 -1.85 -18.29
N SER A 84 2.93 -1.78 -19.24
CA SER A 84 1.79 -2.69 -19.29
C SER A 84 2.24 -4.15 -19.46
N ALA A 85 3.19 -4.43 -20.34
CA ALA A 85 3.75 -5.76 -20.53
C ALA A 85 4.46 -6.27 -19.28
N TYR A 86 5.22 -5.41 -18.60
CA TYR A 86 5.92 -5.73 -17.36
C TYR A 86 4.94 -6.09 -16.23
N LEU A 87 3.89 -5.31 -16.05
CA LEU A 87 2.85 -5.60 -15.05
C LEU A 87 2.14 -6.93 -15.36
N ARG A 88 1.77 -7.16 -16.63
CA ARG A 88 1.14 -8.44 -17.05
C ARG A 88 2.06 -9.65 -16.90
N LEU A 89 3.38 -9.46 -17.03
CA LEU A 89 4.34 -10.55 -16.84
C LEU A 89 4.23 -11.16 -15.42
N SER A 90 3.89 -10.36 -14.42
CA SER A 90 3.68 -10.81 -13.04
C SER A 90 2.53 -11.82 -12.91
N ASN A 91 1.52 -11.74 -13.77
CA ASN A 91 0.34 -12.63 -13.76
C ASN A 91 0.70 -14.10 -14.05
N ASN A 92 1.87 -14.37 -14.60
CA ASN A 92 2.33 -15.74 -14.87
C ASN A 92 2.90 -16.46 -13.64
N TYR A 93 2.94 -15.81 -12.48
CA TYR A 93 3.59 -16.35 -11.28
C TYR A 93 2.66 -16.32 -10.09
N GLU A 94 2.66 -17.40 -9.32
CA GLU A 94 1.94 -17.45 -8.06
C GLU A 94 2.60 -16.59 -6.99
N VAL A 95 1.78 -15.84 -6.27
CA VAL A 95 2.16 -15.14 -5.04
C VAL A 95 1.84 -15.98 -3.81
N SER A 96 2.45 -15.62 -2.67
CA SER A 96 2.17 -16.26 -1.38
C SER A 96 0.69 -16.18 -1.03
N ASP A 97 0.17 -17.23 -0.41
CA ASP A 97 -1.25 -17.34 -0.05
C ASP A 97 -1.55 -16.66 1.29
N ASN A 98 -1.37 -15.34 1.32
CA ASN A 98 -1.56 -14.44 2.44
C ASN A 98 -1.95 -13.04 1.91
N ASN A 99 -1.61 -11.96 2.63
CA ASN A 99 -1.85 -10.58 2.18
C ASN A 99 -1.33 -10.28 0.76
N TRP A 100 -0.38 -11.06 0.24
CA TRP A 100 0.14 -10.89 -1.12
C TRP A 100 -0.91 -11.18 -2.20
N ARG A 101 -2.01 -11.88 -1.88
CA ARG A 101 -3.12 -12.09 -2.84
C ARG A 101 -3.75 -10.79 -3.34
N MET A 102 -3.59 -9.69 -2.60
CA MET A 102 -4.06 -8.39 -3.04
C MET A 102 -3.13 -7.70 -4.06
N PHE A 103 -1.89 -8.15 -4.26
CA PHE A 103 -0.99 -7.53 -5.24
C PHE A 103 -1.44 -7.78 -6.68
N PRO A 104 -1.74 -9.03 -7.12
CA PRO A 104 -2.36 -9.25 -8.44
C PRO A 104 -3.69 -8.52 -8.62
N VAL A 105 -4.48 -8.35 -7.56
CA VAL A 105 -5.72 -7.56 -7.61
C VAL A 105 -5.41 -6.11 -8.00
N LEU A 106 -4.49 -5.44 -7.28
CA LEU A 106 -4.11 -4.07 -7.57
C LEU A 106 -3.50 -3.90 -8.97
N VAL A 107 -2.64 -4.85 -9.39
CA VAL A 107 -2.03 -4.85 -10.72
C VAL A 107 -3.10 -4.89 -11.81
N ASN A 108 -4.04 -5.83 -11.71
CA ASN A 108 -5.06 -6.00 -12.75
C ASN A 108 -6.13 -4.91 -12.70
N LEU A 109 -6.43 -4.31 -11.55
CA LEU A 109 -7.26 -3.11 -11.45
C LEU A 109 -6.60 -1.91 -12.14
N ALA A 110 -5.29 -1.71 -11.96
CA ALA A 110 -4.55 -0.64 -12.63
C ALA A 110 -4.54 -0.84 -14.16
N LEU A 111 -4.27 -2.05 -14.63
CA LEU A 111 -4.35 -2.36 -16.06
C LEU A 111 -5.76 -2.13 -16.62
N LYS A 112 -6.81 -2.55 -15.90
CA LYS A 112 -8.21 -2.32 -16.28
C LYS A 112 -8.53 -0.83 -16.39
N SER A 113 -8.15 -0.03 -15.40
CA SER A 113 -8.42 1.41 -15.37
C SER A 113 -7.74 2.18 -16.51
N LEU A 114 -6.60 1.68 -16.98
CA LEU A 114 -5.82 2.23 -18.10
C LEU A 114 -6.22 1.65 -19.47
N ASN A 115 -7.31 0.88 -19.53
CA ASN A 115 -7.75 0.18 -20.75
C ASN A 115 -6.67 -0.75 -21.35
N GLN A 116 -5.81 -1.33 -20.51
CA GLN A 116 -4.81 -2.31 -20.89
C GLN A 116 -5.35 -3.74 -20.71
N PRO A 117 -4.82 -4.72 -21.44
CA PRO A 117 -5.16 -6.13 -21.22
C PRO A 117 -4.87 -6.53 -19.75
N TYR A 118 -5.84 -7.13 -19.09
CA TYR A 118 -5.77 -7.55 -17.69
C TYR A 118 -6.40 -8.94 -17.51
N ASP A 119 -6.21 -9.53 -16.34
CA ASP A 119 -6.75 -10.85 -15.99
C ASP A 119 -7.80 -10.71 -14.88
N GLN A 120 -9.09 -10.81 -15.25
CA GLN A 120 -10.21 -10.75 -14.31
C GLN A 120 -10.18 -11.92 -13.32
N HIS A 121 -9.74 -13.11 -13.75
CA HIS A 121 -9.68 -14.27 -12.86
C HIS A 121 -8.72 -14.05 -11.66
N LEU A 122 -7.62 -13.33 -11.86
CA LEU A 122 -6.70 -13.01 -10.76
C LEU A 122 -7.30 -12.00 -9.77
N ILE A 123 -8.14 -11.08 -10.23
CA ILE A 123 -8.92 -10.20 -9.35
C ILE A 123 -9.88 -11.05 -8.52
N ASP A 124 -10.73 -11.83 -9.16
CA ASP A 124 -11.75 -12.64 -8.51
C ASP A 124 -11.13 -13.62 -7.51
N TYR A 125 -10.09 -14.34 -7.93
CA TYR A 125 -9.38 -15.29 -7.07
C TYR A 125 -8.73 -14.62 -5.86
N GLY A 126 -8.09 -13.46 -6.05
CA GLY A 126 -7.49 -12.71 -4.94
C GLY A 126 -8.53 -12.30 -3.90
N LEU A 127 -9.70 -11.83 -4.34
CA LEU A 127 -10.82 -11.45 -3.49
C LEU A 127 -11.45 -12.66 -2.77
N GLU A 128 -11.63 -13.78 -3.46
CA GLU A 128 -12.10 -15.04 -2.85
C GLU A 128 -11.12 -15.54 -1.76
N ARG A 129 -9.81 -15.47 -2.04
CA ARG A 129 -8.81 -15.85 -1.03
C ARG A 129 -8.88 -14.94 0.18
N LEU A 130 -9.02 -13.62 -0.02
CA LEU A 130 -9.19 -12.68 1.08
C LEU A 130 -10.42 -13.01 1.94
N ASP A 131 -11.56 -13.33 1.33
CA ASP A 131 -12.76 -13.74 2.06
C ASP A 131 -12.52 -15.01 2.89
N SER A 132 -11.72 -15.95 2.39
CA SER A 132 -11.38 -17.18 3.13
C SER A 132 -10.47 -16.95 4.34
N PHE A 133 -9.84 -15.79 4.45
CA PHE A 133 -9.04 -15.39 5.61
C PHE A 133 -9.86 -14.66 6.67
N TYR A 134 -11.11 -14.32 6.38
CA TYR A 134 -11.99 -13.61 7.31
C TYR A 134 -12.42 -14.51 8.48
N LEU A 135 -12.34 -13.99 9.70
CA LEU A 135 -12.62 -14.71 10.94
C LEU A 135 -13.91 -14.24 11.64
N GLY A 136 -14.55 -13.17 11.14
CA GLY A 136 -15.65 -12.48 11.80
C GLY A 136 -15.20 -11.27 12.62
N ASN A 137 -16.16 -10.42 13.00
CA ASN A 137 -15.94 -9.21 13.79
C ASN A 137 -14.84 -8.29 13.26
N GLY A 138 -14.72 -8.19 11.92
CA GLY A 138 -13.71 -7.39 11.25
C GLY A 138 -12.31 -8.00 11.22
N TRP A 139 -12.07 -9.12 11.88
CA TRP A 139 -10.75 -9.74 11.91
C TRP A 139 -10.49 -10.66 10.71
N TYR A 140 -9.25 -10.63 10.27
CA TYR A 140 -8.67 -11.58 9.32
C TYR A 140 -7.51 -12.32 9.97
N LYS A 141 -7.12 -13.45 9.41
CA LYS A 141 -5.80 -14.05 9.57
C LYS A 141 -4.94 -13.75 8.34
N ASP A 142 -3.63 -13.67 8.49
CA ASP A 142 -2.75 -13.40 7.36
C ASP A 142 -2.43 -14.69 6.59
N GLY A 143 -3.38 -15.09 5.76
CA GLY A 143 -3.29 -16.27 4.92
C GLY A 143 -3.63 -17.58 5.64
N VAL A 144 -2.87 -18.62 5.32
CA VAL A 144 -3.12 -19.98 5.83
C VAL A 144 -2.68 -20.19 7.29
N THR A 145 -1.95 -19.23 7.86
CA THR A 145 -1.54 -19.25 9.27
C THR A 145 -2.60 -18.62 10.17
N GLU A 146 -2.51 -18.83 11.47
CA GLU A 146 -3.39 -18.14 12.44
C GLU A 146 -2.84 -16.77 12.88
N GLN A 147 -1.87 -16.23 12.17
CA GLN A 147 -1.19 -14.99 12.54
C GLN A 147 -2.10 -13.77 12.35
N ARG A 148 -2.18 -12.97 13.41
CA ARG A 148 -2.92 -11.72 13.49
C ARG A 148 -2.01 -10.65 14.08
N ASP A 149 -1.52 -9.78 13.22
CA ASP A 149 -0.62 -8.67 13.57
C ASP A 149 -0.96 -7.44 12.70
N TYR A 150 -0.04 -6.50 12.57
CA TYR A 150 -0.27 -5.29 11.78
C TYR A 150 -0.50 -5.52 10.28
N TYR A 151 -0.24 -6.73 9.74
CA TYR A 151 -0.65 -7.05 8.36
C TYR A 151 -2.18 -7.07 8.18
N ILE A 152 -2.96 -7.21 9.26
CA ILE A 152 -4.40 -7.08 9.18
C ILE A 152 -4.79 -5.62 8.85
N PRO A 153 -4.42 -4.60 9.66
CA PRO A 153 -4.80 -3.21 9.39
C PRO A 153 -4.03 -2.58 8.21
N PHE A 154 -2.71 -2.76 8.10
CA PHE A 154 -1.93 -2.06 7.08
C PHE A 154 -1.82 -2.78 5.72
N ALA A 155 -2.33 -4.00 5.60
CA ALA A 155 -2.39 -4.73 4.34
C ALA A 155 -3.80 -5.19 4.01
N LEU A 156 -4.38 -6.18 4.71
CA LEU A 156 -5.66 -6.76 4.33
C LEU A 156 -6.78 -5.71 4.30
N HIS A 157 -7.02 -4.97 5.37
CA HIS A 157 -7.98 -3.87 5.37
C HIS A 157 -7.57 -2.72 4.44
N PHE A 158 -6.30 -2.35 4.46
CA PHE A 158 -5.80 -1.24 3.65
C PHE A 158 -6.08 -1.44 2.16
N TYR A 159 -5.73 -2.62 1.62
CA TYR A 159 -5.99 -2.92 0.20
C TYR A 159 -7.47 -3.11 -0.10
N SER A 160 -8.24 -3.68 0.84
CA SER A 160 -9.70 -3.81 0.71
C SER A 160 -10.37 -2.44 0.63
N LEU A 161 -9.89 -1.46 1.39
CA LEU A 161 -10.43 -0.09 1.38
C LEU A 161 -10.03 0.68 0.12
N ILE A 162 -8.83 0.45 -0.43
CA ILE A 162 -8.48 0.96 -1.76
C ILE A 162 -9.43 0.37 -2.80
N TYR A 163 -9.65 -0.96 -2.78
CA TYR A 163 -10.62 -1.61 -3.65
C TYR A 163 -12.01 -1.00 -3.51
N ALA A 164 -12.49 -0.82 -2.29
CA ALA A 164 -13.81 -0.27 -2.00
C ALA A 164 -14.00 1.17 -2.53
N LYS A 165 -12.92 1.96 -2.60
CA LYS A 165 -12.97 3.30 -3.19
C LYS A 165 -12.93 3.26 -4.72
N VAL A 166 -12.02 2.47 -5.28
CA VAL A 166 -11.77 2.42 -6.73
C VAL A 166 -12.90 1.70 -7.48
N CYS A 167 -13.46 0.63 -6.90
CA CYS A 167 -14.48 -0.22 -7.51
C CYS A 167 -15.90 0.10 -7.03
N ALA A 168 -16.14 1.23 -6.39
CA ALA A 168 -17.45 1.57 -5.78
C ALA A 168 -18.64 1.44 -6.73
N ASN A 169 -18.45 1.74 -8.02
CA ASN A 169 -19.48 1.63 -9.06
C ASN A 169 -19.52 0.24 -9.72
N ASP A 170 -18.40 -0.46 -9.78
CA ASP A 170 -18.25 -1.74 -10.48
C ASP A 170 -18.68 -2.93 -9.61
N ASP A 171 -18.43 -2.86 -8.29
CA ASP A 171 -18.70 -3.93 -7.32
C ASP A 171 -19.22 -3.34 -5.98
N PRO A 172 -20.39 -2.71 -5.97
CA PRO A 172 -20.92 -2.00 -4.79
C PRO A 172 -21.17 -2.93 -3.60
N GLU A 173 -21.55 -4.19 -3.83
CA GLU A 173 -21.85 -5.15 -2.76
C GLU A 173 -20.58 -5.52 -1.98
N ARG A 174 -19.50 -5.84 -2.68
CA ARG A 174 -18.21 -6.15 -2.05
C ARG A 174 -17.59 -4.93 -1.40
N CYS A 175 -17.72 -3.77 -2.02
CA CYS A 175 -17.26 -2.51 -1.46
C CYS A 175 -17.95 -2.20 -0.13
N ALA A 176 -19.27 -2.39 -0.05
CA ALA A 176 -20.02 -2.25 1.20
C ALA A 176 -19.57 -3.26 2.27
N LEU A 177 -19.38 -4.53 1.88
CA LEU A 177 -18.88 -5.58 2.78
C LEU A 177 -17.50 -5.24 3.35
N PHE A 178 -16.57 -4.72 2.55
CA PHE A 178 -15.25 -4.34 3.05
C PHE A 178 -15.30 -3.16 4.02
N LYS A 179 -16.18 -2.20 3.78
CA LYS A 179 -16.42 -1.09 4.71
C LYS A 179 -17.01 -1.57 6.02
N GLU A 180 -18.02 -2.43 6.00
CA GLU A 180 -18.63 -3.05 7.20
C GLU A 180 -17.57 -3.79 8.04
N ARG A 181 -16.74 -4.62 7.40
CA ARG A 181 -15.65 -5.33 8.09
C ARG A 181 -14.64 -4.36 8.72
N ALA A 182 -14.36 -3.24 8.07
CA ALA A 182 -13.47 -2.21 8.61
C ALA A 182 -14.11 -1.49 9.82
N GLU A 183 -15.41 -1.20 9.78
CA GLU A 183 -16.15 -0.62 10.90
C GLU A 183 -16.13 -1.55 12.13
N GLU A 184 -16.30 -2.85 11.92
CA GLU A 184 -16.21 -3.83 12.99
C GLU A 184 -14.80 -3.91 13.57
N PHE A 185 -13.78 -4.00 12.72
CA PHE A 185 -12.38 -4.06 13.14
C PHE A 185 -11.96 -2.84 13.94
N ALA A 186 -12.39 -1.66 13.54
CA ALA A 186 -12.06 -0.39 14.18
C ALA A 186 -12.42 -0.36 15.67
N LYS A 187 -13.53 -1.03 16.07
CA LYS A 187 -14.03 -1.08 17.46
C LYS A 187 -13.04 -1.72 18.42
N GLU A 188 -12.21 -2.63 17.92
CA GLU A 188 -11.17 -3.29 18.74
C GLU A 188 -9.78 -2.68 18.45
N TYR A 189 -9.49 -2.30 17.21
CA TYR A 189 -8.18 -1.78 16.83
C TYR A 189 -7.86 -0.43 17.49
N ILE A 190 -8.87 0.35 17.88
CA ILE A 190 -8.66 1.59 18.63
C ILE A 190 -7.90 1.38 19.95
N TYR A 191 -8.09 0.24 20.61
CA TYR A 191 -7.41 -0.10 21.86
C TYR A 191 -5.92 -0.47 21.67
N TRP A 192 -5.45 -0.57 20.42
CA TRP A 192 -4.03 -0.75 20.14
C TRP A 192 -3.25 0.57 20.22
N PHE A 193 -3.93 1.69 20.41
CA PHE A 193 -3.33 3.02 20.52
C PHE A 193 -3.56 3.60 21.91
N ASP A 194 -2.50 4.16 22.52
CA ASP A 194 -2.64 4.89 23.77
C ASP A 194 -3.05 6.35 23.55
N SER A 195 -3.30 7.07 24.65
CA SER A 195 -3.71 8.49 24.61
C SER A 195 -2.68 9.44 23.98
N LYS A 196 -1.43 9.00 23.82
CA LYS A 196 -0.33 9.75 23.19
C LYS A 196 -0.12 9.37 21.72
N GLY A 197 -0.95 8.49 21.17
CA GLY A 197 -0.82 8.03 19.80
C GLY A 197 0.19 6.91 19.59
N ARG A 198 0.76 6.33 20.65
CA ARG A 198 1.68 5.21 20.53
C ARG A 198 0.90 3.93 20.30
N ALA A 199 1.28 3.21 19.27
CA ALA A 199 0.68 1.92 18.96
C ALA A 199 1.36 0.78 19.73
N LEU A 200 0.62 -0.30 19.96
CA LEU A 200 1.10 -1.52 20.59
C LEU A 200 2.32 -2.07 19.85
N VAL A 201 3.40 -2.34 20.57
CA VAL A 201 4.61 -2.96 20.01
C VAL A 201 4.39 -4.47 19.94
N TYR A 202 3.89 -4.95 18.81
CA TYR A 202 3.48 -6.35 18.66
C TYR A 202 3.66 -6.84 17.21
N GLY A 203 4.03 -8.11 17.06
CA GLY A 203 4.14 -8.78 15.77
C GLY A 203 5.42 -8.46 15.01
N ARG A 204 5.37 -8.71 13.71
CA ARG A 204 6.50 -8.56 12.76
C ARG A 204 6.44 -7.22 12.04
N SER A 205 7.51 -6.91 11.28
CA SER A 205 7.63 -5.73 10.40
C SER A 205 7.43 -4.40 11.13
N LEU A 206 7.86 -4.35 12.39
CA LEU A 206 7.75 -3.13 13.20
C LEU A 206 8.57 -1.97 12.64
N THR A 207 9.53 -2.24 11.75
CA THR A 207 10.27 -1.22 11.00
C THR A 207 9.39 -0.38 10.06
N TYR A 208 8.16 -0.82 9.76
CA TYR A 208 7.18 -0.03 9.03
C TYR A 208 6.48 1.04 9.90
N ARG A 209 6.81 1.10 11.18
CA ARG A 209 6.51 2.20 12.12
C ARG A 209 5.09 2.73 11.99
N PHE A 210 4.96 3.97 11.49
CA PHE A 210 3.68 4.68 11.37
C PHE A 210 2.71 4.10 10.31
N ALA A 211 3.09 3.05 9.55
CA ALA A 211 2.11 2.22 8.84
C ALA A 211 1.03 1.66 9.77
N GLN A 212 1.31 1.59 11.08
CA GLN A 212 0.32 1.24 12.09
C GLN A 212 -0.94 2.13 12.02
N ALA A 213 -0.82 3.39 11.59
CA ALA A 213 -1.97 4.28 11.37
C ALA A 213 -2.60 4.19 9.97
N ALA A 214 -2.04 3.40 9.04
CA ALA A 214 -2.52 3.34 7.65
C ALA A 214 -3.99 2.92 7.54
N PHE A 215 -4.47 2.05 8.42
CA PHE A 215 -5.88 1.66 8.50
C PHE A 215 -6.80 2.87 8.71
N TRP A 216 -6.48 3.71 9.69
CA TRP A 216 -7.29 4.88 10.01
C TRP A 216 -7.35 5.87 8.84
N SER A 217 -6.21 6.09 8.19
CA SER A 217 -6.12 6.94 7.00
C SER A 217 -6.90 6.34 5.83
N ALA A 218 -6.86 5.02 5.64
CA ALA A 218 -7.62 4.34 4.60
C ALA A 218 -9.13 4.36 4.85
N CYS A 219 -9.57 4.30 6.13
CA CYS A 219 -10.98 4.48 6.48
C CYS A 219 -11.49 5.86 6.05
N LEU A 220 -10.74 6.93 6.32
CA LEU A 220 -11.09 8.27 5.85
C LEU A 220 -11.15 8.32 4.32
N TYR A 221 -10.14 7.80 3.64
CA TYR A 221 -10.06 7.79 2.18
C TYR A 221 -11.23 7.06 1.52
N ALA A 222 -11.69 5.97 2.12
CA ALA A 222 -12.79 5.15 1.59
C ALA A 222 -14.18 5.56 2.11
N ASP A 223 -14.32 6.65 2.86
CA ASP A 223 -15.58 7.09 3.49
C ASP A 223 -16.20 5.99 4.36
N VAL A 224 -15.43 5.44 5.30
CA VAL A 224 -15.92 4.46 6.28
C VAL A 224 -16.26 5.17 7.59
N ASP A 225 -17.48 5.03 8.05
CA ASP A 225 -17.98 5.66 9.29
C ASP A 225 -17.58 4.85 10.53
N VAL A 226 -16.29 4.85 10.87
CA VAL A 226 -15.77 4.08 12.02
C VAL A 226 -15.97 4.79 13.36
N PHE A 227 -15.67 6.09 13.41
CA PHE A 227 -15.81 6.99 14.57
C PHE A 227 -15.96 8.42 14.09
N SER A 228 -16.30 9.35 14.98
CA SER A 228 -16.32 10.76 14.61
C SER A 228 -14.97 11.19 14.02
N TYR A 229 -15.03 12.10 13.05
CA TYR A 229 -13.85 12.63 12.34
C TYR A 229 -12.75 13.09 13.29
N GLY A 230 -13.12 13.75 14.38
CA GLY A 230 -12.19 14.23 15.42
C GLY A 230 -11.44 13.10 16.13
N ILE A 231 -12.07 11.94 16.34
CA ILE A 231 -11.42 10.76 16.96
C ILE A 231 -10.37 10.21 15.98
N VAL A 232 -10.75 9.94 14.74
CA VAL A 232 -9.84 9.34 13.74
C VAL A 232 -8.68 10.27 13.43
N LYS A 233 -8.96 11.57 13.18
CA LYS A 233 -7.93 12.59 12.98
C LYS A 233 -7.00 12.69 14.20
N GLY A 234 -7.56 12.66 15.40
CA GLY A 234 -6.77 12.71 16.64
C GLY A 234 -5.83 11.51 16.80
N ILE A 235 -6.24 10.30 16.41
CA ILE A 235 -5.37 9.10 16.42
C ILE A 235 -4.21 9.31 15.45
N ILE A 236 -4.50 9.68 14.20
CA ILE A 236 -3.51 9.84 13.14
C ILE A 236 -2.49 10.93 13.50
N VAL A 237 -2.96 12.12 13.89
CA VAL A 237 -2.10 13.27 14.20
C VAL A 237 -1.18 12.95 15.38
N ARG A 238 -1.71 12.44 16.50
CA ARG A 238 -0.89 12.08 17.66
C ARG A 238 0.11 10.97 17.33
N HIS A 239 -0.28 10.02 16.45
CA HIS A 239 0.62 8.97 16.01
C HIS A 239 1.81 9.51 15.23
N PHE A 240 1.57 10.43 14.28
CA PHE A 240 2.64 11.09 13.54
C PHE A 240 3.51 11.98 14.44
N GLU A 241 2.91 12.80 15.31
CA GLU A 241 3.64 13.62 16.25
C GLU A 241 4.58 12.79 17.12
N GLU A 242 4.09 11.65 17.64
CA GLU A 242 4.90 10.73 18.44
C GLU A 242 6.06 10.12 17.62
N TRP A 243 5.82 9.72 16.37
CA TRP A 243 6.87 9.14 15.54
C TRP A 243 7.95 10.14 15.14
N PHE A 244 7.57 11.35 14.74
CA PHE A 244 8.54 12.37 14.29
C PHE A 244 9.35 13.01 15.41
N GLN A 245 9.04 12.73 16.68
CA GLN A 245 9.90 13.05 17.82
C GLN A 245 11.04 12.05 18.03
N ASN A 246 11.02 10.91 17.37
CA ASN A 246 12.02 9.86 17.53
C ASN A 246 13.10 9.94 16.43
N PRO A 247 14.34 9.54 16.69
CA PRO A 247 15.42 9.50 15.70
C PRO A 247 15.23 8.32 14.74
N ILE A 248 14.22 8.41 13.86
CA ILE A 248 13.86 7.34 12.92
C ILE A 248 14.60 7.44 11.58
N THR A 249 15.34 8.52 11.38
CA THR A 249 16.16 8.76 10.18
C THR A 249 17.64 8.74 10.52
N ASP A 250 18.46 8.55 9.50
CA ASP A 250 19.90 8.80 9.58
C ASP A 250 20.22 10.30 9.44
N ASN A 251 21.53 10.64 9.44
CA ASN A 251 21.99 12.02 9.28
C ASN A 251 21.66 12.64 7.92
N GLY A 252 21.33 11.84 6.93
CA GLY A 252 20.87 12.28 5.60
C GLY A 252 19.36 12.45 5.49
N GLY A 253 18.60 12.21 6.57
CA GLY A 253 17.15 12.25 6.57
C GLY A 253 16.46 11.01 6.00
N VAL A 254 17.21 9.92 5.76
CA VAL A 254 16.69 8.66 5.21
C VAL A 254 16.13 7.80 6.34
N LEU A 255 14.90 7.28 6.17
CA LEU A 255 14.31 6.34 7.12
C LEU A 255 15.17 5.09 7.29
N THR A 256 15.48 4.74 8.53
CA THR A 256 16.36 3.60 8.86
C THR A 256 15.55 2.37 9.29
N ILE A 257 16.14 1.18 9.14
CA ILE A 257 15.61 -0.03 9.77
C ILE A 257 15.72 0.12 11.29
N GLY A 258 14.67 -0.25 12.01
CA GLY A 258 14.55 -0.14 13.45
C GLY A 258 13.13 0.20 13.87
N TYR A 259 12.92 0.50 15.14
CA TYR A 259 11.62 0.96 15.65
C TYR A 259 11.72 2.41 16.12
N ARG A 260 11.97 2.67 17.40
CA ARG A 260 12.11 4.03 17.95
C ARG A 260 13.44 4.72 17.57
N TYR A 261 14.40 3.96 17.13
CA TYR A 261 15.74 4.39 16.72
C TYR A 261 16.31 3.37 15.72
N PRO A 262 17.41 3.70 15.01
CA PRO A 262 18.07 2.78 14.11
C PRO A 262 18.52 1.51 14.84
N ASN A 263 18.05 0.34 14.38
CA ASN A 263 18.41 -0.93 15.01
C ASN A 263 18.28 -2.08 14.00
N LEU A 264 19.42 -2.56 13.49
CA LEU A 264 19.47 -3.65 12.52
C LEU A 264 19.08 -5.02 13.12
N HIS A 265 19.10 -5.18 14.45
CA HIS A 265 18.60 -6.41 15.08
C HIS A 265 17.10 -6.61 14.92
N MET A 266 16.36 -5.57 14.54
CA MET A 266 14.94 -5.67 14.21
C MET A 266 14.67 -5.99 12.74
N SER A 267 15.71 -6.18 11.93
CA SER A 267 15.58 -6.54 10.52
C SER A 267 15.11 -7.98 10.39
N GLU A 268 14.00 -8.17 9.68
CA GLU A 268 13.60 -9.50 9.22
C GLU A 268 14.31 -9.81 7.89
N SER A 269 14.34 -11.11 7.54
CA SER A 269 15.07 -11.62 6.37
C SER A 269 14.65 -11.00 5.02
N TYR A 270 13.45 -10.41 4.98
CA TYR A 270 12.89 -9.73 3.81
C TYR A 270 13.07 -8.21 3.83
N ASN A 271 13.68 -7.64 4.87
CA ASN A 271 13.91 -6.20 4.93
C ASN A 271 15.16 -5.77 4.16
N SER A 272 15.07 -4.66 3.48
CA SER A 272 16.18 -3.93 2.86
C SER A 272 16.14 -2.45 3.27
N PRO A 273 17.13 -1.62 2.93
CA PRO A 273 17.12 -0.21 3.28
C PRO A 273 15.88 0.58 2.85
N GLY A 274 15.19 0.16 1.79
CA GLY A 274 13.93 0.77 1.34
C GLY A 274 12.69 0.32 2.12
N SER A 275 12.78 -0.74 2.91
CA SER A 275 11.62 -1.33 3.60
C SER A 275 10.89 -0.36 4.53
N PRO A 276 11.55 0.52 5.30
CA PRO A 276 10.86 1.48 6.18
C PRO A 276 9.89 2.41 5.47
N TYR A 277 10.09 2.67 4.19
CA TYR A 277 9.21 3.54 3.39
C TYR A 277 7.80 2.95 3.16
N TRP A 278 7.56 1.69 3.51
CA TRP A 278 6.20 1.15 3.56
C TRP A 278 5.31 1.87 4.58
N SER A 279 5.92 2.53 5.56
CA SER A 279 5.23 3.40 6.52
C SER A 279 4.43 4.52 5.86
N LEU A 280 4.83 4.96 4.65
CA LEU A 280 4.16 6.03 3.92
C LEU A 280 2.72 5.70 3.51
N LYS A 281 2.29 4.43 3.59
CA LYS A 281 0.88 4.04 3.44
C LYS A 281 -0.06 4.82 4.35
N ALA A 282 0.42 5.24 5.52
CA ALA A 282 -0.36 6.05 6.43
C ALA A 282 -0.75 7.43 5.87
N PHE A 283 -0.12 7.88 4.79
CA PHE A 283 -0.40 9.16 4.13
C PHE A 283 -1.49 9.10 3.05
N ILE A 284 -2.20 7.97 2.86
CA ILE A 284 -3.29 7.86 1.87
C ILE A 284 -4.37 8.95 2.07
N LEU A 285 -4.54 9.44 3.29
CA LEU A 285 -5.46 10.54 3.60
C LEU A 285 -5.14 11.84 2.82
N LEU A 286 -3.89 12.03 2.36
CA LEU A 286 -3.50 13.20 1.56
C LEU A 286 -4.18 13.23 0.18
N ALA A 287 -4.81 12.15 -0.28
CA ALA A 287 -5.63 12.13 -1.48
C ALA A 287 -7.02 12.78 -1.28
N LEU A 288 -7.37 13.15 -0.05
CA LEU A 288 -8.61 13.86 0.25
C LEU A 288 -8.43 15.38 0.04
N PRO A 289 -9.50 16.12 -0.29
CA PRO A 289 -9.44 17.58 -0.35
C PRO A 289 -9.14 18.19 1.04
N ASP A 290 -8.63 19.40 1.04
CA ASP A 290 -8.23 20.16 2.25
C ASP A 290 -9.40 20.66 3.12
N GLU A 291 -10.66 20.31 2.82
CA GLU A 291 -11.86 20.80 3.53
C GLU A 291 -12.17 20.07 4.84
#